data_557333cb417ec3b62c5afde50cfa9c1e
#
_entry.id   557333cb417ec3b62c5afde50cfa9c1e
#
_cell.length_a   1.000
_cell.length_b   1.000
_cell.length_c   1.000
_cell.angle_alpha   90.00
_cell.angle_beta   90.00
_cell.angle_gamma   90.00
#
_symmetry.space_group_name_H-M   'P 1'
#
loop_
_entity.id
_entity.type
_entity.pdbx_description
1 polymer ?
#
loop_
_entity_poly.entity_id
_entity_poly.type
_entity_poly.pdbx_seq_one_letter_code
_entity_poly.pdbx_strand_id
1 'polypeptide(L)'
;FLSQESGVKIKTEKGVCEYIARGCGGDVRKSVSVCELCFLGAENNGEEARITLEEAKSLTQRSNMHYDRDGDQHYDILSALQKSIRGSDENAAVHYAARLIEAGDIISLSRRLLVIAAEDVGLAYPQAIPIVKACVDSAMQLGLPEARIPLGDAVVLLATAPKSNSGYMAINSALEDVRTKECGDFPRHLQNKHCDGEDAQVKGQHYLYPHDYPNHYVKQQYLPDLLKDRVYYHFGDNKSEQAALA
;
A
#
# COMPACT_ATOMS: atom_id res chain seq x y z
N PHE A 1 5.80 36.30 -0.63
CA PHE A 1 4.63 36.87 0.04
C PHE A 1 5.09 37.67 1.27
N LEU A 2 5.56 37.07 2.36
CA LEU A 2 5.97 37.78 3.60
C LEU A 2 7.00 38.91 3.36
N SER A 3 8.01 38.67 2.51
CA SER A 3 9.00 39.70 2.15
C SER A 3 8.40 40.86 1.35
N GLN A 4 7.38 40.57 0.53
CA GLN A 4 6.70 41.59 -0.27
C GLN A 4 5.75 42.47 0.59
N GLU A 5 5.04 41.86 1.52
CA GLU A 5 4.12 42.59 2.41
C GLU A 5 4.86 43.43 3.47
N SER A 6 5.92 42.85 4.04
CA SER A 6 6.68 43.55 5.10
C SER A 6 7.71 44.54 4.60
N GLY A 7 8.10 44.45 3.34
CA GLY A 7 9.20 45.24 2.77
C GLY A 7 10.62 44.80 3.27
N VAL A 8 10.68 43.73 4.08
CA VAL A 8 11.91 43.23 4.69
C VAL A 8 12.48 42.08 3.87
N LYS A 9 13.77 42.11 3.58
CA LYS A 9 14.43 40.97 2.91
C LYS A 9 14.61 39.81 3.88
N ILE A 10 14.19 38.61 3.44
CA ILE A 10 14.35 37.40 4.26
C ILE A 10 15.61 36.69 3.82
N LYS A 11 16.52 36.43 4.77
CA LYS A 11 17.68 35.55 4.59
C LYS A 11 17.54 34.31 5.47
N THR A 12 17.67 33.14 4.87
CA THR A 12 17.63 31.87 5.59
C THR A 12 19.02 31.24 5.61
N GLU A 13 19.38 30.60 6.70
CA GLU A 13 20.56 29.75 6.75
C GLU A 13 20.34 28.51 5.84
N LYS A 14 21.45 27.92 5.39
CA LYS A 14 21.39 26.70 4.57
C LYS A 14 20.72 25.57 5.33
N GLY A 15 19.73 24.96 4.73
CA GLY A 15 19.00 23.82 5.31
C GLY A 15 17.72 24.18 6.08
N VAL A 16 17.40 25.48 6.29
CA VAL A 16 16.18 25.91 6.98
C VAL A 16 14.91 25.44 6.27
N CYS A 17 14.81 25.69 4.98
CA CYS A 17 13.62 25.32 4.18
C CYS A 17 13.42 23.81 4.14
N GLU A 18 14.49 23.05 3.92
CA GLU A 18 14.48 21.60 3.93
C GLU A 18 14.08 21.05 5.29
N TYR A 19 14.56 21.66 6.37
CA TYR A 19 14.22 21.25 7.72
C TYR A 19 12.75 21.48 8.03
N ILE A 20 12.20 22.65 7.70
CA ILE A 20 10.77 22.97 7.88
C ILE A 20 9.91 21.99 7.06
N ALA A 21 10.23 21.79 5.78
CA ALA A 21 9.48 20.90 4.91
C ALA A 21 9.45 19.46 5.44
N ARG A 22 10.58 18.94 5.91
CA ARG A 22 10.70 17.60 6.52
C ARG A 22 9.96 17.52 7.85
N GLY A 23 10.14 18.52 8.71
CA GLY A 23 9.53 18.57 10.05
C GLY A 23 8.00 18.73 10.01
N CYS A 24 7.45 19.24 8.91
CA CYS A 24 6.00 19.35 8.69
C CYS A 24 5.40 18.15 7.95
N GLY A 25 6.18 17.13 7.59
CA GLY A 25 5.68 15.89 7.02
C GLY A 25 4.96 16.04 5.67
N GLY A 26 5.23 17.12 4.91
CA GLY A 26 4.55 17.42 3.64
C GLY A 26 3.22 18.16 3.79
N ASP A 27 2.82 18.53 5.00
CA ASP A 27 1.67 19.40 5.24
C ASP A 27 2.02 20.85 4.89
N VAL A 28 1.46 21.35 3.79
CA VAL A 28 1.70 22.70 3.26
C VAL A 28 1.21 23.77 4.24
N ARG A 29 0.06 23.61 4.89
CA ARG A 29 -0.49 24.59 5.84
C ARG A 29 0.43 24.73 7.05
N LYS A 30 0.84 23.58 7.61
CA LYS A 30 1.77 23.55 8.74
C LYS A 30 3.12 24.18 8.36
N SER A 31 3.64 23.88 7.16
CA SER A 31 4.88 24.47 6.67
C SER A 31 4.80 25.98 6.51
N VAL A 32 3.69 26.50 5.98
CA VAL A 32 3.44 27.94 5.85
C VAL A 32 3.39 28.62 7.24
N SER A 33 2.62 28.03 8.18
CA SER A 33 2.52 28.57 9.56
C SER A 33 3.88 28.59 10.27
N VAL A 34 4.70 27.55 10.11
CA VAL A 34 6.06 27.53 10.67
C VAL A 34 6.95 28.59 10.02
N CYS A 35 6.87 28.79 8.70
CA CYS A 35 7.59 29.85 8.02
C CYS A 35 7.17 31.25 8.52
N GLU A 36 5.88 31.49 8.75
CA GLU A 36 5.39 32.73 9.34
C GLU A 36 5.92 32.95 10.76
N LEU A 37 5.88 31.94 11.61
CA LEU A 37 6.42 32.00 12.96
C LEU A 37 7.94 32.23 12.96
N CYS A 38 8.68 31.59 12.08
CA CYS A 38 10.12 31.84 11.91
C CYS A 38 10.39 33.30 11.50
N PHE A 39 9.59 33.86 10.58
CA PHE A 39 9.73 35.25 10.17
C PHE A 39 9.41 36.25 11.29
N LEU A 40 8.33 36.00 12.05
CA LEU A 40 7.91 36.83 13.17
C LEU A 40 8.90 36.78 14.34
N GLY A 41 9.57 35.64 14.55
CA GLY A 41 10.57 35.44 15.60
C GLY A 41 11.99 35.82 15.20
N ALA A 42 12.25 36.06 13.93
CA ALA A 42 13.58 36.31 13.40
C ALA A 42 14.15 37.66 13.90
N GLU A 43 15.46 37.72 14.15
CA GLU A 43 16.17 38.98 14.36
C GLU A 43 16.00 39.88 13.13
N ASN A 44 15.34 41.01 13.33
CA ASN A 44 14.99 41.95 12.26
C ASN A 44 15.58 43.34 12.56
N ASN A 45 16.41 43.85 11.65
CA ASN A 45 17.00 45.18 11.75
C ASN A 45 16.23 46.24 10.94
N GLY A 46 15.03 45.95 10.45
CA GLY A 46 14.20 46.81 9.63
C GLY A 46 14.44 46.71 8.12
N GLU A 47 15.59 46.19 7.68
CA GLU A 47 15.91 45.96 6.27
C GLU A 47 15.99 44.45 5.93
N GLU A 48 16.44 43.64 6.88
CA GLU A 48 16.68 42.23 6.71
C GLU A 48 16.25 41.42 7.94
N ALA A 49 15.51 40.35 7.74
CA ALA A 49 15.17 39.35 8.73
C ALA A 49 16.00 38.08 8.47
N ARG A 50 16.73 37.61 9.48
CA ARG A 50 17.56 36.42 9.39
C ARG A 50 16.93 35.28 10.16
N ILE A 51 16.63 34.18 9.44
CA ILE A 51 16.10 32.96 10.03
C ILE A 51 17.22 31.93 10.14
N THR A 52 17.52 31.54 11.37
CA THR A 52 18.54 30.55 11.69
C THR A 52 17.97 29.12 11.68
N LEU A 53 18.86 28.14 11.55
CA LEU A 53 18.46 26.74 11.63
C LEU A 53 17.99 26.38 13.07
N GLU A 54 18.53 27.01 14.08
CA GLU A 54 18.11 26.78 15.48
C GLU A 54 16.69 27.30 15.76
N GLU A 55 16.33 28.48 15.26
CA GLU A 55 14.96 28.99 15.35
C GLU A 55 13.98 28.07 14.60
N ALA A 56 14.30 27.68 13.37
CA ALA A 56 13.49 26.74 12.62
C ALA A 56 13.31 25.41 13.37
N LYS A 57 14.36 24.93 14.06
CA LYS A 57 14.28 23.72 14.89
C LYS A 57 13.39 23.89 16.11
N SER A 58 13.44 25.04 16.77
CA SER A 58 12.65 25.32 17.98
C SER A 58 11.16 25.47 17.68
N LEU A 59 10.82 26.04 16.52
CA LEU A 59 9.46 26.33 16.09
C LEU A 59 8.79 25.18 15.32
N THR A 60 9.57 24.37 14.64
CA THR A 60 9.06 23.15 14.02
C THR A 60 8.81 22.14 15.13
N GLN A 61 7.54 21.88 15.46
CA GLN A 61 7.20 20.87 16.44
C GLN A 61 7.87 19.56 16.06
N ARG A 62 8.91 19.20 16.78
CA ARG A 62 9.54 17.89 16.66
C ARG A 62 8.55 16.85 17.15
N SER A 63 8.12 15.97 16.27
CA SER A 63 7.93 14.60 16.70
C SER A 63 9.23 14.17 17.38
N ASN A 64 9.18 13.70 18.64
CA ASN A 64 10.36 13.23 19.40
C ASN A 64 11.00 11.97 18.76
N MET A 65 10.70 11.68 17.52
CA MET A 65 11.19 10.56 16.77
C MET A 65 12.10 11.02 15.64
N HIS A 66 13.31 10.52 15.64
CA HIS A 66 14.16 10.48 14.47
C HIS A 66 13.46 9.61 13.42
N TYR A 67 12.64 10.22 12.55
CA TYR A 67 12.05 9.54 11.41
C TYR A 67 12.79 10.01 10.17
N ASP A 68 13.66 9.15 9.68
CA ASP A 68 14.29 9.31 8.38
C ASP A 68 13.39 8.67 7.32
N ARG A 69 12.66 9.50 6.56
CA ARG A 69 11.70 9.03 5.55
C ARG A 69 12.35 8.24 4.41
N ASP A 70 13.61 8.47 4.16
CA ASP A 70 14.39 7.85 3.09
C ASP A 70 15.44 6.85 3.63
N GLY A 71 15.48 6.61 4.94
CA GLY A 71 16.44 5.76 5.62
C GLY A 71 15.90 4.38 6.05
N ASP A 72 16.80 3.55 6.57
CA ASP A 72 16.52 2.19 7.02
C ASP A 72 15.37 2.12 8.06
N GLN A 73 15.24 3.13 8.94
CA GLN A 73 14.19 3.17 9.96
C GLN A 73 12.77 3.25 9.39
N HIS A 74 12.57 3.93 8.26
CA HIS A 74 11.27 3.97 7.58
C HIS A 74 10.82 2.59 7.14
N TYR A 75 11.72 1.85 6.48
CA TYR A 75 11.45 0.48 6.04
C TYR A 75 11.26 -0.48 7.21
N ASP A 76 12.00 -0.28 8.30
CA ASP A 76 11.88 -1.08 9.51
C ASP A 76 10.51 -0.90 10.19
N ILE A 77 9.99 0.32 10.29
CA ILE A 77 8.67 0.59 10.86
C ILE A 77 7.56 -0.03 9.99
N LEU A 78 7.62 0.11 8.67
CA LEU A 78 6.67 -0.51 7.75
C LEU A 78 6.73 -2.04 7.82
N SER A 79 7.93 -2.61 7.97
CA SER A 79 8.13 -4.04 8.15
C SER A 79 7.58 -4.52 9.50
N ALA A 80 7.81 -3.77 10.58
CA ALA A 80 7.30 -4.07 11.90
C ALA A 80 5.76 -4.02 11.93
N LEU A 81 5.15 -3.00 11.31
CA LEU A 81 3.71 -2.89 11.13
C LEU A 81 3.13 -4.13 10.44
N GLN A 82 3.67 -4.50 9.27
CA GLN A 82 3.19 -5.66 8.53
C GLN A 82 3.34 -6.95 9.34
N LYS A 83 4.49 -7.16 10.00
CA LYS A 83 4.73 -8.34 10.82
C LYS A 83 3.79 -8.41 12.03
N SER A 84 3.49 -7.27 12.65
CA SER A 84 2.53 -7.20 13.77
C SER A 84 1.11 -7.56 13.31
N ILE A 85 0.65 -7.01 12.18
CA ILE A 85 -0.64 -7.37 11.59
C ILE A 85 -0.68 -8.85 11.20
N ARG A 86 0.35 -9.36 10.55
CA ARG A 86 0.48 -10.78 10.17
C ARG A 86 0.45 -11.69 11.39
N GLY A 87 1.09 -11.28 12.47
CA GLY A 87 1.11 -11.98 13.76
C GLY A 87 -0.15 -11.79 14.61
N SER A 88 -1.13 -11.00 14.12
CA SER A 88 -2.38 -10.68 14.85
C SER A 88 -2.15 -10.00 16.19
N ASP A 89 -1.12 -9.15 16.29
CA ASP A 89 -0.88 -8.26 17.43
C ASP A 89 -1.39 -6.87 17.07
N GLU A 90 -2.65 -6.60 17.43
CA GLU A 90 -3.32 -5.33 17.14
C GLU A 90 -2.69 -4.16 17.89
N ASN A 91 -2.15 -4.38 19.07
CA ASN A 91 -1.55 -3.32 19.89
C ASN A 91 -0.21 -2.85 19.28
N ALA A 92 0.66 -3.79 18.89
CA ALA A 92 1.89 -3.46 18.19
C ALA A 92 1.61 -2.82 16.83
N ALA A 93 0.61 -3.32 16.08
CA ALA A 93 0.21 -2.77 14.80
C ALA A 93 -0.25 -1.29 14.92
N VAL A 94 -1.11 -0.98 15.88
CA VAL A 94 -1.56 0.40 16.16
C VAL A 94 -0.38 1.28 16.58
N HIS A 95 0.55 0.78 17.40
CA HIS A 95 1.74 1.53 17.79
C HIS A 95 2.60 1.92 16.57
N TYR A 96 2.92 0.96 15.68
CA TYR A 96 3.73 1.26 14.50
C TYR A 96 3.00 2.15 13.49
N ALA A 97 1.67 2.00 13.34
CA ALA A 97 0.87 2.91 12.54
C ALA A 97 0.88 4.34 13.11
N ALA A 98 0.76 4.50 14.43
CA ALA A 98 0.83 5.80 15.08
C ALA A 98 2.18 6.49 14.85
N ARG A 99 3.29 5.73 14.83
CA ARG A 99 4.62 6.26 14.49
C ARG A 99 4.67 6.84 13.07
N LEU A 100 4.07 6.16 12.08
CA LEU A 100 3.99 6.64 10.69
C LEU A 100 3.09 7.86 10.57
N ILE A 101 1.95 7.88 11.27
CA ILE A 101 1.01 9.01 11.31
C ILE A 101 1.67 10.25 11.93
N GLU A 102 2.36 10.10 13.06
CA GLU A 102 3.06 11.19 13.73
C GLU A 102 4.19 11.76 12.85
N ALA A 103 4.85 10.91 12.07
CA ALA A 103 5.82 11.32 11.07
C ALA A 103 5.20 11.99 9.82
N GLY A 104 3.86 12.02 9.71
CA GLY A 104 3.14 12.55 8.55
C GLY A 104 3.16 11.64 7.32
N ASP A 105 3.64 10.39 7.46
CA ASP A 105 3.77 9.46 6.32
C ASP A 105 2.53 8.58 6.13
N ILE A 106 1.40 9.24 5.93
CA ILE A 106 0.12 8.53 5.66
C ILE A 106 0.10 7.84 4.30
N ILE A 107 0.94 8.26 3.35
CA ILE A 107 1.00 7.67 2.00
C ILE A 107 1.62 6.28 2.06
N SER A 108 2.77 6.12 2.71
CA SER A 108 3.42 4.81 2.84
C SER A 108 2.60 3.86 3.71
N LEU A 109 2.00 4.39 4.80
CA LEU A 109 1.07 3.63 5.62
C LEU A 109 -0.11 3.11 4.79
N SER A 110 -0.78 3.98 4.04
CA SER A 110 -1.92 3.64 3.19
C SER A 110 -1.58 2.56 2.17
N ARG A 111 -0.46 2.72 1.46
CA ARG A 111 0.02 1.71 0.48
C ARG A 111 0.29 0.37 1.16
N ARG A 112 0.91 0.37 2.33
CA ARG A 112 1.22 -0.85 3.07
C ARG A 112 -0.05 -1.56 3.53
N LEU A 113 -1.06 -0.84 4.02
CA LEU A 113 -2.35 -1.42 4.43
C LEU A 113 -3.08 -2.10 3.26
N LEU A 114 -3.05 -1.50 2.07
CA LEU A 114 -3.62 -2.12 0.86
C LEU A 114 -2.90 -3.42 0.47
N VAL A 115 -1.57 -3.45 0.59
CA VAL A 115 -0.78 -4.67 0.35
C VAL A 115 -1.14 -5.75 1.37
N ILE A 116 -1.16 -5.41 2.67
CA ILE A 116 -1.48 -6.35 3.75
C ILE A 116 -2.89 -6.93 3.59
N ALA A 117 -3.87 -6.10 3.19
CA ALA A 117 -5.24 -6.54 2.95
C ALA A 117 -5.32 -7.64 1.89
N ALA A 118 -4.48 -7.60 0.86
CA ALA A 118 -4.45 -8.57 -0.22
C ALA A 118 -3.48 -9.74 0.04
N GLU A 119 -2.31 -9.46 0.64
CA GLU A 119 -1.23 -10.43 0.84
C GLU A 119 -1.44 -11.31 2.06
N ASP A 120 -1.78 -10.68 3.22
CA ASP A 120 -1.79 -11.35 4.51
C ASP A 120 -3.19 -11.78 4.97
N VAL A 121 -4.22 -10.98 4.69
CA VAL A 121 -5.63 -11.30 4.99
C VAL A 121 -6.27 -12.03 3.81
N GLY A 122 -6.15 -11.48 2.61
CA GLY A 122 -6.50 -12.11 1.35
C GLY A 122 -7.88 -12.76 1.34
N LEU A 123 -7.92 -14.00 0.89
CA LEU A 123 -9.16 -14.76 0.73
C LEU A 123 -9.75 -15.30 2.04
N ALA A 124 -9.04 -15.18 3.17
CA ALA A 124 -9.63 -15.51 4.46
C ALA A 124 -10.75 -14.54 4.86
N TYR A 125 -10.63 -13.27 4.45
CA TYR A 125 -11.65 -12.25 4.61
C TYR A 125 -11.64 -11.27 3.44
N PRO A 126 -12.23 -11.64 2.29
CA PRO A 126 -12.16 -10.85 1.04
C PRO A 126 -12.69 -9.42 1.17
N GLN A 127 -13.63 -9.17 2.09
CA GLN A 127 -14.17 -7.85 2.35
C GLN A 127 -13.15 -6.87 2.95
N ALA A 128 -12.01 -7.36 3.47
CA ALA A 128 -10.95 -6.49 3.97
C ALA A 128 -10.45 -5.53 2.89
N ILE A 129 -10.32 -6.00 1.64
CA ILE A 129 -9.79 -5.19 0.53
C ILE A 129 -10.62 -3.93 0.27
N PRO A 130 -11.95 -4.02 -0.01
CA PRO A 130 -12.77 -2.83 -0.24
C PRO A 130 -12.94 -1.96 1.03
N ILE A 131 -12.98 -2.55 2.22
CA ILE A 131 -13.08 -1.78 3.47
C ILE A 131 -11.81 -0.96 3.69
N VAL A 132 -10.64 -1.58 3.59
CA VAL A 132 -9.35 -0.87 3.74
C VAL A 132 -9.18 0.20 2.65
N LYS A 133 -9.60 -0.09 1.41
CA LYS A 133 -9.60 0.91 0.34
C LYS A 133 -10.47 2.12 0.69
N ALA A 134 -11.68 1.90 1.22
CA ALA A 134 -12.56 2.99 1.66
C ALA A 134 -11.95 3.79 2.83
N CYS A 135 -11.30 3.12 3.80
CA CYS A 135 -10.59 3.79 4.89
C CYS A 135 -9.43 4.65 4.38
N VAL A 136 -8.64 4.13 3.44
CA VAL A 136 -7.53 4.86 2.82
C VAL A 136 -8.04 6.08 2.05
N ASP A 137 -9.09 5.93 1.24
CA ASP A 137 -9.67 7.04 0.48
C ASP A 137 -10.22 8.13 1.41
N SER A 138 -10.91 7.74 2.49
CA SER A 138 -11.39 8.66 3.52
C SER A 138 -10.23 9.41 4.18
N ALA A 139 -9.16 8.70 4.54
CA ALA A 139 -7.97 9.31 5.15
C ALA A 139 -7.31 10.33 4.23
N MET A 140 -7.21 10.02 2.93
CA MET A 140 -6.63 10.92 1.93
C MET A 140 -7.49 12.15 1.68
N GLN A 141 -8.81 12.05 1.81
CA GLN A 141 -9.73 13.20 1.69
C GLN A 141 -9.73 14.08 2.93
N LEU A 142 -9.67 13.49 4.11
CA LEU A 142 -9.69 14.21 5.39
C LEU A 142 -8.37 14.93 5.66
N GLY A 143 -7.24 14.28 5.39
CA GLY A 143 -5.93 14.77 5.81
C GLY A 143 -5.72 14.66 7.32
N LEU A 144 -4.53 15.04 7.79
CA LEU A 144 -4.22 15.07 9.21
C LEU A 144 -4.84 16.32 9.87
N PRO A 145 -5.32 16.24 11.13
CA PRO A 145 -5.17 15.09 12.03
C PRO A 145 -6.25 14.01 11.93
N GLU A 146 -7.34 14.21 11.20
CA GLU A 146 -8.51 13.31 11.17
C GLU A 146 -8.22 11.99 10.43
N ALA A 147 -7.30 11.98 9.47
CA ALA A 147 -6.88 10.78 8.72
C ALA A 147 -6.51 9.59 9.63
N ARG A 148 -6.07 9.87 10.87
CA ARG A 148 -5.70 8.83 11.84
C ARG A 148 -6.86 7.91 12.21
N ILE A 149 -8.11 8.39 12.12
CA ILE A 149 -9.29 7.65 12.53
C ILE A 149 -9.55 6.49 11.57
N PRO A 150 -9.83 6.71 10.27
CA PRO A 150 -10.05 5.60 9.34
C PRO A 150 -8.80 4.72 9.15
N LEU A 151 -7.59 5.26 9.28
CA LEU A 151 -6.37 4.45 9.22
C LEU A 151 -6.24 3.54 10.45
N GLY A 152 -6.62 4.01 11.64
CA GLY A 152 -6.66 3.20 12.86
C GLY A 152 -7.64 2.03 12.74
N ASP A 153 -8.85 2.30 12.22
CA ASP A 153 -9.86 1.26 11.97
C ASP A 153 -9.35 0.20 10.99
N ALA A 154 -8.69 0.62 9.91
CA ALA A 154 -8.10 -0.30 8.94
C ALA A 154 -7.00 -1.18 9.56
N VAL A 155 -6.14 -0.61 10.41
CA VAL A 155 -5.07 -1.36 11.10
C VAL A 155 -5.65 -2.43 12.04
N VAL A 156 -6.63 -2.05 12.87
CA VAL A 156 -7.28 -2.97 13.81
C VAL A 156 -8.03 -4.07 13.06
N LEU A 157 -8.80 -3.71 12.02
CA LEU A 157 -9.48 -4.68 11.16
C LEU A 157 -8.50 -5.72 10.61
N LEU A 158 -7.39 -5.28 10.02
CA LEU A 158 -6.41 -6.18 9.42
C LEU A 158 -5.69 -7.03 10.46
N ALA A 159 -5.38 -6.47 11.64
CA ALA A 159 -4.73 -7.22 12.71
C ALA A 159 -5.63 -8.33 13.28
N THR A 160 -6.93 -8.07 13.41
CA THR A 160 -7.91 -8.99 13.99
C THR A 160 -8.56 -9.94 12.98
N ALA A 161 -8.46 -9.66 11.68
CA ALA A 161 -9.01 -10.51 10.63
C ALA A 161 -8.27 -11.87 10.56
N PRO A 162 -8.94 -12.95 10.10
CA PRO A 162 -8.26 -14.19 9.76
C PRO A 162 -7.25 -13.95 8.63
N LYS A 163 -6.19 -14.75 8.60
CA LYS A 163 -5.07 -14.59 7.67
C LYS A 163 -5.05 -15.70 6.63
N SER A 164 -4.76 -15.33 5.38
CA SER A 164 -4.43 -16.28 4.31
C SER A 164 -3.57 -15.58 3.25
N ASN A 165 -2.46 -16.21 2.91
CA ASN A 165 -1.61 -15.79 1.80
C ASN A 165 -1.75 -16.72 0.57
N SER A 166 -2.78 -17.55 0.52
CA SER A 166 -2.97 -18.56 -0.54
C SER A 166 -2.97 -17.95 -1.94
N GLY A 167 -3.66 -16.81 -2.13
CA GLY A 167 -3.67 -16.09 -3.42
C GLY A 167 -2.30 -15.52 -3.79
N TYR A 168 -1.58 -14.95 -2.82
CA TYR A 168 -0.21 -14.45 -3.01
C TYR A 168 0.76 -15.58 -3.40
N MET A 169 0.69 -16.71 -2.72
CA MET A 169 1.52 -17.89 -3.04
C MET A 169 1.20 -18.46 -4.42
N ALA A 170 -0.07 -18.50 -4.77
CA ALA A 170 -0.53 -19.01 -6.08
C ALA A 170 0.06 -18.19 -7.24
N ILE A 171 -0.09 -16.87 -7.20
CA ILE A 171 0.42 -16.00 -8.27
C ILE A 171 1.95 -16.01 -8.34
N ASN A 172 2.65 -16.06 -7.21
CA ASN A 172 4.11 -16.11 -7.20
C ASN A 172 4.64 -17.43 -7.78
N SER A 173 4.01 -18.58 -7.43
CA SER A 173 4.36 -19.87 -7.99
C SER A 173 4.13 -19.93 -9.52
N ALA A 174 3.04 -19.33 -9.99
CA ALA A 174 2.78 -19.23 -11.42
C ALA A 174 3.80 -18.31 -12.13
N LEU A 175 4.15 -17.18 -11.54
CA LEU A 175 5.18 -16.27 -12.07
C LEU A 175 6.56 -16.93 -12.11
N GLU A 176 6.90 -17.73 -11.11
CA GLU A 176 8.14 -18.51 -11.10
C GLU A 176 8.21 -19.50 -12.26
N ASP A 177 7.13 -20.28 -12.47
CA ASP A 177 7.06 -21.22 -13.58
C ASP A 177 7.20 -20.49 -14.94
N VAL A 178 6.49 -19.38 -15.15
CA VAL A 178 6.57 -18.59 -16.39
C VAL A 178 7.98 -18.02 -16.64
N ARG A 179 8.73 -17.70 -15.59
CA ARG A 179 10.08 -17.14 -15.71
C ARG A 179 11.17 -18.19 -15.88
N THR A 180 10.97 -19.39 -15.36
CA THR A 180 12.03 -20.38 -15.23
C THR A 180 11.82 -21.64 -16.08
N LYS A 181 10.61 -21.87 -16.60
CA LYS A 181 10.23 -23.07 -17.32
C LYS A 181 9.68 -22.76 -18.70
N GLU A 182 9.77 -23.73 -19.57
CA GLU A 182 8.98 -23.77 -20.80
C GLU A 182 7.55 -24.16 -20.43
N CYS A 183 6.60 -23.24 -20.62
CA CYS A 183 5.21 -23.43 -20.23
C CYS A 183 4.35 -24.06 -21.34
N GLY A 184 4.84 -24.07 -22.58
CA GLY A 184 4.08 -24.49 -23.76
C GLY A 184 2.95 -23.52 -24.13
N ASP A 185 2.24 -23.87 -25.22
CA ASP A 185 1.09 -23.09 -25.68
C ASP A 185 -0.19 -23.49 -24.91
N PHE A 186 -1.13 -22.54 -24.87
CA PHE A 186 -2.44 -22.80 -24.28
C PHE A 186 -3.22 -23.85 -25.09
N PRO A 187 -4.09 -24.68 -24.44
CA PRO A 187 -4.87 -25.71 -25.09
C PRO A 187 -5.66 -25.16 -26.28
N ARG A 188 -5.69 -25.93 -27.35
CA ARG A 188 -6.27 -25.50 -28.61
C ARG A 188 -7.74 -25.08 -28.50
N HIS A 189 -8.56 -25.79 -27.71
CA HIS A 189 -9.96 -25.43 -27.49
C HIS A 189 -10.20 -24.11 -26.78
N LEU A 190 -9.15 -23.56 -26.15
CA LEU A 190 -9.19 -22.21 -25.53
C LEU A 190 -8.78 -21.11 -26.52
N GLN A 191 -8.28 -21.47 -27.70
CA GLN A 191 -7.93 -20.49 -28.72
C GLN A 191 -9.20 -19.90 -29.35
N ASN A 192 -9.07 -18.67 -29.86
CA ASN A 192 -10.19 -17.99 -30.51
C ASN A 192 -10.57 -18.73 -31.78
N LYS A 193 -11.86 -19.00 -32.02
CA LYS A 193 -12.39 -19.79 -33.15
C LYS A 193 -11.89 -19.39 -34.55
N HIS A 194 -11.40 -18.18 -34.69
CA HIS A 194 -10.88 -17.64 -35.95
C HIS A 194 -9.48 -18.16 -36.34
N CYS A 195 -8.86 -18.99 -35.49
CA CYS A 195 -7.50 -19.51 -35.70
C CYS A 195 -7.41 -20.98 -36.10
N ASP A 196 -8.53 -21.65 -36.47
CA ASP A 196 -8.45 -22.94 -37.13
C ASP A 196 -7.97 -22.74 -38.58
N GLY A 197 -6.65 -22.50 -38.72
CA GLY A 197 -5.99 -22.44 -40.03
C GLY A 197 -6.17 -23.76 -40.82
N GLU A 198 -6.04 -23.71 -42.15
CA GLU A 198 -6.16 -24.87 -43.04
C GLU A 198 -5.21 -26.02 -42.65
N ASP A 199 -4.12 -25.75 -41.96
CA ASP A 199 -3.06 -26.69 -41.54
C ASP A 199 -3.31 -27.37 -40.19
N ALA A 200 -4.45 -27.17 -39.57
CA ALA A 200 -4.77 -27.78 -38.30
C ALA A 200 -4.97 -29.27 -38.40
N GLN A 201 -4.05 -30.08 -37.82
CA GLN A 201 -4.09 -31.57 -37.84
C GLN A 201 -5.34 -32.15 -37.15
N VAL A 202 -5.95 -31.44 -36.21
CA VAL A 202 -7.19 -31.82 -35.53
C VAL A 202 -8.15 -30.64 -35.60
N LYS A 203 -9.23 -30.80 -36.42
CA LYS A 203 -10.31 -29.79 -36.52
C LYS A 203 -11.41 -30.12 -35.52
N GLY A 204 -11.99 -29.10 -34.89
CA GLY A 204 -13.22 -29.28 -34.11
C GLY A 204 -13.03 -29.58 -32.63
N GLN A 205 -11.89 -29.26 -32.03
CA GLN A 205 -11.80 -29.21 -30.56
C GLN A 205 -12.54 -27.97 -30.07
N HIS A 206 -13.79 -28.18 -29.65
CA HIS A 206 -14.65 -27.08 -29.18
C HIS A 206 -14.49 -26.90 -27.69
N TYR A 207 -14.42 -25.62 -27.26
CA TYR A 207 -14.54 -25.25 -25.87
C TYR A 207 -15.92 -25.69 -25.34
N LEU A 208 -15.93 -26.44 -24.25
CA LEU A 208 -17.16 -26.77 -23.54
C LEU A 208 -17.55 -25.59 -22.66
N TYR A 209 -18.70 -24.97 -22.96
CA TYR A 209 -19.14 -23.79 -22.23
C TYR A 209 -19.76 -24.16 -20.87
N PRO A 210 -19.15 -23.84 -19.73
CA PRO A 210 -19.61 -24.34 -18.43
C PRO A 210 -21.07 -24.00 -18.10
N HIS A 211 -21.58 -22.85 -18.59
CA HIS A 211 -22.97 -22.44 -18.32
C HIS A 211 -24.02 -23.34 -18.98
N ASP A 212 -23.65 -24.19 -19.93
CA ASP A 212 -24.55 -25.18 -20.56
C ASP A 212 -24.63 -26.47 -19.74
N TYR A 213 -23.85 -26.56 -18.63
CA TYR A 213 -23.77 -27.78 -17.82
C TYR A 213 -24.33 -27.56 -16.40
N PRO A 214 -24.77 -28.64 -15.72
CA PRO A 214 -25.23 -28.55 -14.33
C PRO A 214 -24.18 -27.90 -13.42
N ASN A 215 -24.64 -27.07 -12.50
CA ASN A 215 -23.78 -26.29 -11.57
C ASN A 215 -22.75 -25.41 -12.26
N HIS A 216 -22.94 -25.12 -13.56
CA HIS A 216 -21.98 -24.32 -14.36
C HIS A 216 -20.56 -24.88 -14.34
N TYR A 217 -20.43 -26.20 -14.29
CA TYR A 217 -19.16 -26.91 -14.22
C TYR A 217 -19.07 -28.03 -15.27
N VAL A 218 -17.92 -28.08 -15.95
CA VAL A 218 -17.54 -29.17 -16.85
C VAL A 218 -16.04 -29.42 -16.75
N LYS A 219 -15.67 -30.69 -16.65
CA LYS A 219 -14.27 -31.08 -16.58
C LYS A 219 -13.63 -30.98 -17.96
N GLN A 220 -12.70 -30.02 -18.11
CA GLN A 220 -11.85 -29.91 -19.30
C GLN A 220 -10.48 -29.36 -18.88
N GLN A 221 -9.46 -29.47 -19.74
CA GLN A 221 -8.12 -28.98 -19.47
C GLN A 221 -8.06 -27.48 -19.78
N TYR A 222 -7.53 -26.68 -18.85
CA TYR A 222 -7.32 -25.26 -19.02
C TYR A 222 -5.85 -24.86 -19.06
N LEU A 223 -4.96 -25.59 -18.36
CA LEU A 223 -3.53 -25.34 -18.41
C LEU A 223 -2.88 -25.95 -19.66
N PRO A 224 -1.76 -25.39 -20.12
CA PRO A 224 -0.92 -25.99 -21.16
C PRO A 224 -0.55 -27.45 -20.84
N ASP A 225 -0.27 -28.26 -21.87
CA ASP A 225 0.08 -29.65 -21.70
C ASP A 225 1.27 -29.88 -20.77
N LEU A 226 2.26 -29.02 -20.82
CA LEU A 226 3.45 -29.08 -19.95
C LEU A 226 3.14 -28.76 -18.49
N LEU A 227 2.01 -28.13 -18.21
CA LEU A 227 1.58 -27.67 -16.87
C LEU A 227 0.26 -28.31 -16.43
N LYS A 228 -0.29 -29.29 -17.17
CA LYS A 228 -1.64 -29.84 -16.93
C LYS A 228 -1.86 -30.36 -15.50
N ASP A 229 -0.82 -30.86 -14.84
CA ASP A 229 -0.89 -31.42 -13.49
C ASP A 229 -0.43 -30.41 -12.42
N ARG A 230 -0.16 -29.16 -12.84
CA ARG A 230 0.31 -28.11 -11.92
C ARG A 230 -0.86 -27.57 -11.10
N VAL A 231 -0.65 -27.46 -9.78
CA VAL A 231 -1.58 -26.81 -8.86
C VAL A 231 -0.88 -25.59 -8.29
N TYR A 232 -1.44 -24.41 -8.54
CA TYR A 232 -0.93 -23.13 -8.05
C TYR A 232 -1.65 -22.67 -6.77
N TYR A 233 -2.98 -22.83 -6.76
CA TYR A 233 -3.80 -22.38 -5.66
C TYR A 233 -4.13 -23.54 -4.73
N HIS A 234 -3.78 -23.37 -3.46
CA HIS A 234 -4.11 -24.28 -2.38
C HIS A 234 -5.04 -23.56 -1.40
N PHE A 235 -6.21 -24.11 -1.18
CA PHE A 235 -7.19 -23.54 -0.27
C PHE A 235 -6.65 -23.56 1.16
N GLY A 236 -6.74 -22.41 1.86
CA GLY A 236 -6.41 -22.30 3.27
C GLY A 236 -7.48 -22.95 4.17
N ASP A 237 -7.14 -23.18 5.43
CA ASP A 237 -8.03 -23.84 6.41
C ASP A 237 -9.13 -22.90 6.97
N ASN A 238 -9.17 -21.64 6.54
CA ASN A 238 -10.16 -20.68 6.99
C ASN A 238 -11.55 -20.94 6.37
N LYS A 239 -12.59 -20.44 7.04
CA LYS A 239 -13.99 -20.71 6.65
C LYS A 239 -14.33 -20.25 5.24
N SER A 240 -13.79 -19.12 4.78
CA SER A 240 -14.10 -18.54 3.47
C SER A 240 -13.57 -19.42 2.34
N GLU A 241 -12.31 -19.86 2.44
CA GLU A 241 -11.69 -20.69 1.42
C GLU A 241 -12.22 -22.11 1.45
N GLN A 242 -12.52 -22.66 2.64
CA GLN A 242 -13.15 -23.97 2.76
C GLN A 242 -14.58 -23.98 2.19
N ALA A 243 -15.34 -22.91 2.36
CA ALA A 243 -16.65 -22.76 1.73
C ALA A 243 -16.58 -22.64 0.20
N ALA A 244 -15.49 -22.12 -0.34
CA ALA A 244 -15.27 -22.04 -1.79
C ALA A 244 -14.76 -23.37 -2.38
N LEU A 245 -14.18 -24.26 -1.58
CA LEU A 245 -13.73 -25.59 -1.97
C LEU A 245 -14.90 -26.58 -2.12
N ALA A 246 -15.95 -26.42 -1.30
CA ALA A 246 -17.13 -27.28 -1.25
C ALA A 246 -18.04 -27.09 -2.47
#